data_0fe4088407c385c4b68f20fcd68deec8
#
_entry.id   0fe4088407c385c4b68f20fcd68deec8
#
_cell.length_a   1.000
_cell.length_b   1.000
_cell.length_c   1.000
_cell.angle_alpha   90.00
_cell.angle_beta   90.00
_cell.angle_gamma   90.00
#
_symmetry.space_group_name_H-M   'P 1'
#
loop_
_entity.id
_entity.type
_entity.pdbx_description
1 polymer ?
#
loop_
_entity_poly.entity_id
_entity_poly.type
_entity_poly.pdbx_seq_one_letter_code
_entity_poly.pdbx_strand_id
1 'polypeptide(L)'
;PFLGSIMPSTFIGSFNVQKYLPGGHFKLPHTERTSIQNSFRVLAWMSYLNDVEDGGATTFTHQGIEVKPQRGKTLIWPAEWTHAHVGNTVNSGNKYIVTGWMHFPH
;
A
#
# COMPACT_ATOMS: atom_id res chain seq x y z
N PRO A 1 14.25 13.20 -10.96
CA PRO A 1 12.97 13.10 -10.26
C PRO A 1 12.89 14.03 -9.06
N PHE A 2 11.70 14.47 -8.75
CA PHE A 2 11.46 15.42 -7.68
C PHE A 2 12.00 14.95 -6.33
N LEU A 3 11.74 13.68 -5.97
CA LEU A 3 12.21 13.14 -4.69
C LEU A 3 13.75 13.15 -4.60
N GLY A 4 14.43 12.85 -5.69
CA GLY A 4 15.89 12.88 -5.71
C GLY A 4 16.47 14.25 -5.50
N SER A 5 15.70 15.32 -5.82
CA SER A 5 16.16 16.70 -5.64
C SER A 5 15.98 17.21 -4.21
N ILE A 6 15.12 16.61 -3.41
CA ILE A 6 14.84 17.06 -2.04
C ILE A 6 15.24 16.06 -0.95
N MET A 7 15.55 14.81 -1.34
CA MET A 7 15.97 13.77 -0.42
C MET A 7 17.30 13.19 -0.86
N PRO A 8 18.27 13.01 0.06
CA PRO A 8 19.59 12.49 -0.33
C PRO A 8 19.52 11.08 -0.90
N SER A 9 18.70 10.21 -0.32
CA SER A 9 18.49 8.86 -0.84
C SER A 9 17.37 8.17 -0.07
N THR A 10 16.74 7.19 -0.74
CA THR A 10 15.81 6.27 -0.11
C THR A 10 16.15 4.85 -0.52
N PHE A 11 15.73 3.89 0.28
CA PHE A 11 15.99 2.47 0.05
C PHE A 11 14.69 1.70 0.06
N ILE A 12 14.61 0.66 -0.77
CA ILE A 12 13.54 -0.33 -0.67
C ILE A 12 14.00 -1.38 0.33
N GLY A 13 13.23 -1.52 1.41
CA GLY A 13 13.51 -2.51 2.45
C GLY A 13 12.83 -3.85 2.17
N SER A 14 12.55 -4.58 3.24
CA SER A 14 11.80 -5.83 3.16
C SER A 14 10.41 -5.59 2.59
N PHE A 15 9.89 -6.60 1.93
CA PHE A 15 8.54 -6.55 1.39
C PHE A 15 7.80 -7.84 1.74
N ASN A 16 6.46 -7.79 1.64
CA ASN A 16 5.58 -8.91 1.93
C ASN A 16 4.77 -9.30 0.70
N VAL A 17 4.63 -10.59 0.48
CA VAL A 17 3.66 -11.13 -0.47
C VAL A 17 2.46 -11.59 0.34
N GLN A 18 1.27 -11.11 0.00
CA GLN A 18 0.07 -11.37 0.76
C GLN A 18 -1.00 -11.98 -0.14
N LYS A 19 -1.75 -12.93 0.41
CA LYS A 19 -2.90 -13.56 -0.24
C LYS A 19 -4.14 -13.29 0.57
N TYR A 20 -5.17 -12.80 -0.09
CA TYR A 20 -6.49 -12.62 0.49
C TYR A 20 -7.49 -13.55 -0.19
N LEU A 21 -8.16 -14.37 0.60
CA LEU A 21 -9.25 -15.24 0.15
C LEU A 21 -10.55 -14.44 0.11
N PRO A 22 -11.62 -14.96 -0.52
CA PRO A 22 -12.93 -14.31 -0.44
C PRO A 22 -13.32 -14.09 1.02
N GLY A 23 -13.78 -12.86 1.33
CA GLY A 23 -14.02 -12.41 2.69
C GLY A 23 -12.81 -11.75 3.35
N GLY A 24 -11.61 -11.89 2.80
CA GLY A 24 -10.41 -11.27 3.33
C GLY A 24 -10.41 -9.75 3.13
N HIS A 25 -9.86 -9.05 4.09
CA HIS A 25 -9.83 -7.58 4.07
C HIS A 25 -8.78 -7.04 5.03
N PHE A 26 -8.50 -5.75 4.86
CA PHE A 26 -7.81 -4.92 5.84
C PHE A 26 -8.62 -3.65 6.03
N LYS A 27 -9.75 -3.76 6.74
CA LYS A 27 -10.77 -2.71 6.80
C LYS A 27 -10.48 -1.58 7.79
N LEU A 28 -9.59 -1.81 8.74
CA LEU A 28 -9.25 -0.76 9.68
C LEU A 28 -8.42 0.32 8.98
N PRO A 29 -8.88 1.58 8.93
CA PRO A 29 -8.06 2.64 8.34
C PRO A 29 -6.73 2.74 9.07
N HIS A 30 -5.64 2.80 8.29
CA HIS A 30 -4.31 2.84 8.87
C HIS A 30 -3.36 3.66 8.00
N THR A 31 -2.25 4.06 8.61
CA THR A 31 -1.15 4.75 7.95
C THR A 31 0.12 3.93 8.14
N GLU A 32 1.16 4.23 7.35
CA GLU A 32 2.37 3.42 7.32
C GLU A 32 3.43 3.91 8.29
N ARG A 33 3.21 5.06 8.95
CA ARG A 33 4.16 5.62 9.91
C ARG A 33 3.42 6.07 11.16
N THR A 34 3.45 5.21 12.19
CA THR A 34 2.64 5.39 13.40
C THR A 34 3.45 5.29 14.69
N SER A 35 4.75 4.98 14.60
CA SER A 35 5.61 4.77 15.76
C SER A 35 7.05 5.15 15.44
N ILE A 36 7.88 5.22 16.47
CA ILE A 36 9.31 5.46 16.30
C ILE A 36 9.94 4.33 15.48
N GLN A 37 9.51 3.09 15.69
CA GLN A 37 10.07 1.94 14.99
C GLN A 37 9.88 1.99 13.48
N ASN A 38 8.83 2.64 13.00
CA ASN A 38 8.58 2.78 11.57
C ASN A 38 8.66 4.23 11.07
N SER A 39 9.25 5.13 11.88
CA SER A 39 9.36 6.56 11.54
C SER A 39 10.28 6.83 10.34
N PHE A 40 11.15 5.89 9.99
CA PHE A 40 12.06 6.00 8.85
C PHE A 40 11.38 5.76 7.49
N ARG A 41 10.14 5.30 7.48
CA ARG A 41 9.38 5.06 6.25
C ARG A 41 9.00 6.39 5.59
N VAL A 42 9.28 6.50 4.30
CA VAL A 42 8.98 7.71 3.51
C VAL A 42 7.79 7.47 2.59
N LEU A 43 7.83 6.39 1.85
CA LEU A 43 6.79 5.99 0.91
C LEU A 43 6.37 4.55 1.18
N ALA A 44 5.10 4.27 0.95
CA ALA A 44 4.61 2.92 0.85
C ALA A 44 4.37 2.58 -0.63
N TRP A 45 4.50 1.32 -0.97
CA TRP A 45 4.21 0.86 -2.32
C TRP A 45 3.49 -0.49 -2.27
N MET A 46 2.68 -0.73 -3.28
CA MET A 46 1.95 -1.99 -3.43
C MET A 46 1.70 -2.28 -4.89
N SER A 47 1.90 -3.52 -5.29
CA SER A 47 1.56 -3.98 -6.63
C SER A 47 0.52 -5.09 -6.54
N TYR A 48 -0.51 -4.98 -7.38
CA TYR A 48 -1.47 -6.06 -7.56
C TYR A 48 -0.87 -7.10 -8.48
N LEU A 49 -0.88 -8.37 -8.07
CA LEU A 49 -0.27 -9.46 -8.83
C LEU A 49 -1.29 -10.16 -9.73
N ASN A 50 -2.56 -9.89 -9.53
CA ASN A 50 -3.63 -10.48 -10.34
C ASN A 50 -4.83 -9.55 -10.41
N ASP A 51 -5.70 -9.82 -11.37
CA ASP A 51 -7.02 -9.19 -11.41
C ASP A 51 -7.91 -9.84 -10.34
N VAL A 52 -8.77 -9.03 -9.72
CA VAL A 52 -9.79 -9.51 -8.80
C VAL A 52 -11.15 -9.19 -9.38
N GLU A 53 -11.99 -10.20 -9.54
CA GLU A 53 -13.25 -10.06 -10.22
C GLU A 53 -14.20 -9.12 -9.48
N ASP A 54 -14.28 -9.23 -8.17
CA ASP A 54 -15.17 -8.43 -7.34
C ASP A 54 -14.56 -8.13 -5.98
N GLY A 55 -14.52 -6.85 -5.65
CA GLY A 55 -13.98 -6.39 -4.37
C GLY A 55 -12.46 -6.24 -4.36
N GLY A 56 -11.89 -6.20 -3.18
CA GLY A 56 -10.45 -6.15 -2.97
C GLY A 56 -9.78 -4.82 -3.27
N ALA A 57 -10.54 -3.76 -3.53
CA ALA A 57 -9.98 -2.44 -3.83
C ALA A 57 -9.26 -1.85 -2.61
N THR A 58 -8.36 -0.91 -2.88
CA THR A 58 -7.71 -0.10 -1.86
C THR A 58 -8.36 1.28 -1.88
N THR A 59 -8.86 1.73 -0.73
CA THR A 59 -9.50 3.03 -0.61
C THR A 59 -8.65 3.95 0.25
N PHE A 60 -8.30 5.11 -0.30
CA PHE A 60 -7.64 6.19 0.43
C PHE A 60 -8.73 7.12 0.96
N THR A 61 -8.96 7.06 2.28
CA THR A 61 -10.17 7.62 2.90
C THR A 61 -10.25 9.13 2.80
N HIS A 62 -9.13 9.84 3.00
CA HIS A 62 -9.15 11.31 2.96
C HIS A 62 -9.26 11.84 1.53
N GLN A 63 -8.67 11.18 0.57
CA GLN A 63 -8.71 11.59 -0.83
C GLN A 63 -9.99 11.15 -1.53
N GLY A 64 -10.73 10.20 -0.95
CA GLY A 64 -11.91 9.63 -1.58
C GLY A 64 -11.60 8.83 -2.84
N ILE A 65 -10.42 8.23 -2.91
CA ILE A 65 -9.98 7.48 -4.08
C ILE A 65 -10.07 5.99 -3.78
N GLU A 66 -10.68 5.26 -4.70
CA GLU A 66 -10.73 3.81 -4.67
C GLU A 66 -9.97 3.25 -5.87
N VAL A 67 -8.99 2.39 -5.62
CA VAL A 67 -8.18 1.76 -6.66
C VAL A 67 -8.51 0.29 -6.74
N LYS A 68 -9.03 -0.14 -7.88
CA LYS A 68 -9.40 -1.54 -8.13
C LYS A 68 -8.17 -2.39 -8.42
N PRO A 69 -8.12 -3.63 -7.93
CA PRO A 69 -7.05 -4.55 -8.26
C PRO A 69 -7.01 -4.81 -9.77
N GLN A 70 -5.81 -4.67 -10.31
CA GLN A 70 -5.56 -4.97 -11.71
C GLN A 70 -4.12 -5.45 -11.81
N ARG A 71 -3.91 -6.60 -12.43
CA ARG A 71 -2.58 -7.21 -12.57
C ARG A 71 -1.57 -6.21 -13.12
N GLY A 72 -0.46 -6.05 -12.40
CA GLY A 72 0.63 -5.16 -12.80
C GLY A 72 0.45 -3.71 -12.37
N LYS A 73 -0.70 -3.34 -11.79
CA LYS A 73 -0.91 -1.98 -11.29
C LYS A 73 -0.12 -1.79 -9.99
N THR A 74 0.66 -0.73 -9.93
CA THR A 74 1.44 -0.38 -8.75
C THR A 74 1.00 0.96 -8.20
N LEU A 75 0.81 1.00 -6.89
CA LEU A 75 0.48 2.21 -6.13
C LEU A 75 1.69 2.62 -5.32
N ILE A 76 1.95 3.92 -5.26
CA ILE A 76 2.98 4.50 -4.40
C ILE A 76 2.35 5.70 -3.71
N TRP A 77 2.49 5.78 -2.39
CA TRP A 77 1.92 6.88 -1.62
C TRP A 77 2.81 7.25 -0.44
N PRO A 78 2.71 8.51 0.04
CA PRO A 78 3.45 8.92 1.24
C PRO A 78 3.06 8.08 2.45
N ALA A 79 4.05 7.71 3.26
CA ALA A 79 3.84 6.95 4.50
C ALA A 79 3.37 7.86 5.64
N GLU A 80 2.49 8.81 5.33
CA GLU A 80 2.05 9.85 6.23
C GLU A 80 0.60 9.62 6.69
N TRP A 81 0.22 10.28 7.78
CA TRP A 81 -1.16 10.24 8.28
C TRP A 81 -2.17 10.78 7.26
N THR A 82 -1.73 11.60 6.30
CA THR A 82 -2.58 12.13 5.24
C THR A 82 -3.12 11.07 4.29
N HIS A 83 -2.49 9.89 4.26
CA HIS A 83 -2.82 8.81 3.32
C HIS A 83 -3.30 7.55 4.05
N ALA A 84 -4.21 7.76 5.01
CA ALA A 84 -4.90 6.62 5.63
C ALA A 84 -5.70 5.86 4.57
N HIS A 85 -5.65 4.54 4.65
CA HIS A 85 -6.26 3.68 3.63
C HIS A 85 -6.79 2.40 4.24
N VAL A 86 -7.66 1.73 3.49
CA VAL A 86 -8.23 0.43 3.85
C VAL A 86 -8.11 -0.53 2.68
N GLY A 87 -7.97 -1.80 2.98
CA GLY A 87 -8.13 -2.87 2.00
C GLY A 87 -9.54 -3.41 2.09
N ASN A 88 -10.34 -3.18 1.06
CA ASN A 88 -11.74 -3.59 1.04
C ASN A 88 -11.88 -5.10 0.91
N THR A 89 -13.02 -5.62 1.33
CA THR A 89 -13.32 -7.05 1.29
C THR A 89 -13.21 -7.59 -0.14
N VAL A 90 -12.53 -8.72 -0.29
CA VAL A 90 -12.56 -9.52 -1.51
C VAL A 90 -13.87 -10.28 -1.54
N ASN A 91 -14.71 -10.02 -2.54
CA ASN A 91 -16.02 -10.68 -2.64
C ASN A 91 -15.94 -11.97 -3.45
N SER A 92 -15.08 -12.00 -4.45
CA SER A 92 -14.98 -13.13 -5.38
C SER A 92 -13.53 -13.29 -5.84
N GLY A 93 -13.07 -14.54 -5.89
CA GLY A 93 -11.70 -14.86 -6.28
C GLY A 93 -10.69 -14.64 -5.15
N ASN A 94 -9.43 -14.76 -5.48
CA ASN A 94 -8.32 -14.49 -4.56
C ASN A 94 -7.61 -13.22 -4.97
N LYS A 95 -7.06 -12.51 -3.99
CA LYS A 95 -6.27 -11.31 -4.23
C LYS A 95 -4.84 -11.57 -3.77
N TYR A 96 -3.89 -11.31 -4.66
CA TYR A 96 -2.46 -11.40 -4.37
C TYR A 96 -1.83 -10.03 -4.55
N ILE A 97 -1.07 -9.60 -3.55
CA ILE A 97 -0.32 -8.35 -3.61
C ILE A 97 1.09 -8.55 -3.11
N VAL A 98 1.97 -7.69 -3.56
CA VAL A 98 3.27 -7.49 -2.93
C VAL A 98 3.29 -6.05 -2.43
N THR A 99 3.75 -5.84 -1.19
CA THR A 99 3.74 -4.51 -0.56
C THR A 99 5.01 -4.31 0.26
N GLY A 100 5.43 -3.07 0.36
CA GLY A 100 6.62 -2.70 1.12
C GLY A 100 6.74 -1.20 1.27
N TRP A 101 7.94 -0.79 1.63
CA TRP A 101 8.22 0.62 1.93
C TRP A 101 9.54 1.05 1.31
N MET A 102 9.60 2.34 0.99
CA MET A 102 10.85 3.05 0.73
C MET A 102 11.15 3.89 1.97
N HIS A 103 12.38 3.85 2.45
CA HIS A 103 12.71 4.46 3.74
C HIS A 103 14.05 5.19 3.71
N PHE A 104 14.25 6.04 4.71
CA PHE A 104 15.55 6.63 4.97
C PHE A 104 16.54 5.56 5.43
N PRO A 105 17.85 5.80 5.27
CA PRO A 105 18.88 4.99 5.91
C PRO A 105 18.69 4.99 7.43
N HIS A 106 18.92 3.84 8.07
CA HIS A 106 18.79 3.73 9.52
C HIS A 106 19.72 2.69 10.11
#